data_cadc4dae800bad889cb4f97b224f7e98
#
_entry.id   cadc4dae800bad889cb4f97b224f7e98
#
_cell.length_a   1.000
_cell.length_b   1.000
_cell.length_c   1.000
_cell.angle_alpha   90.00
_cell.angle_beta   90.00
_cell.angle_gamma   90.00
#
_symmetry.space_group_name_H-M   'P 1'
#
loop_
_entity.id
_entity.type
_entity.pdbx_description
1 polymer ?
#
loop_
_entity_poly.entity_id
_entity_poly.type
_entity_poly.pdbx_seq_one_letter_code
_entity_poly.pdbx_strand_id
1 'polypeptide(L)'
;MHPEPGLWKWDRLNTYLDFIERNEITSRIHGPVGPQSSKWAKNDSRTGQELLENMTEYMTELSKKLNDINVVKWMDVVNETITTTGQWHGEREGDDKWENPWKQIGMNEDGVPIYICKAFELADENAKNVKLIFNQHGGMEVAMWNKVKETVLYLLEKGYRVDGLGWQGHLKDDKKLSLDKNSLEYLSVLIDWAHQNGLEFHVTEIDYVINEDPPTTNSF
;
A
#
# COMPACT_ATOMS: atom_id res chain seq x y z
N MET A 1 10.03 -0.71 -11.82
CA MET A 1 11.06 0.34 -11.70
C MET A 1 12.39 -0.24 -11.23
N HIS A 2 12.40 -1.14 -10.26
CA HIS A 2 13.57 -1.80 -9.71
C HIS A 2 13.36 -3.33 -9.74
N PRO A 3 13.57 -3.99 -10.91
CA PRO A 3 13.24 -5.40 -11.08
C PRO A 3 14.14 -6.34 -10.28
N GLU A 4 15.36 -5.94 -10.01
CA GLU A 4 16.38 -6.67 -9.23
C GLU A 4 17.45 -5.68 -8.71
N PRO A 5 18.26 -6.04 -7.71
CA PRO A 5 19.30 -5.18 -7.14
C PRO A 5 20.20 -4.55 -8.21
N GLY A 6 20.46 -3.25 -8.10
CA GLY A 6 21.29 -2.48 -9.03
C GLY A 6 20.71 -2.23 -10.42
N LEU A 7 19.56 -2.79 -10.75
CA LEU A 7 18.92 -2.60 -12.06
C LEU A 7 17.73 -1.64 -12.00
N TRP A 8 17.85 -0.51 -12.65
CA TRP A 8 16.84 0.54 -12.68
C TRP A 8 16.18 0.68 -14.06
N LYS A 9 14.85 0.82 -14.06
CA LYS A 9 14.01 1.08 -15.24
C LYS A 9 13.11 2.27 -14.96
N TRP A 10 13.70 3.46 -15.06
CA TRP A 10 13.03 4.71 -14.75
C TRP A 10 12.17 5.28 -15.89
N ASP A 11 12.30 4.80 -17.12
CA ASP A 11 11.70 5.43 -18.31
C ASP A 11 10.20 5.69 -18.16
N ARG A 12 9.45 4.69 -17.69
CA ARG A 12 7.99 4.83 -17.50
C ARG A 12 7.67 5.85 -16.40
N LEU A 13 8.40 5.81 -15.29
CA LEU A 13 8.21 6.77 -14.21
C LEU A 13 8.58 8.17 -14.67
N ASN A 14 9.72 8.35 -15.36
CA ASN A 14 10.13 9.64 -15.89
C ASN A 14 9.09 10.21 -16.86
N THR A 15 8.59 9.40 -17.80
CA THR A 15 7.51 9.82 -18.72
C THR A 15 6.26 10.28 -17.97
N TYR A 16 5.89 9.55 -16.90
CA TYR A 16 4.74 9.91 -16.07
C TYR A 16 5.00 11.21 -15.31
N LEU A 17 6.15 11.34 -14.64
CA LEU A 17 6.52 12.54 -13.89
C LEU A 17 6.60 13.78 -14.80
N ASP A 18 7.24 13.67 -15.97
CA ASP A 18 7.30 14.74 -16.98
C ASP A 18 5.90 15.18 -17.43
N PHE A 19 4.98 14.23 -17.59
CA PHE A 19 3.61 14.53 -18.00
C PHE A 19 2.85 15.28 -16.89
N ILE A 20 2.89 14.81 -15.64
CA ILE A 20 2.17 15.43 -14.53
C ILE A 20 2.74 16.82 -14.19
N GLU A 21 4.06 17.00 -14.25
CA GLU A 21 4.69 18.31 -14.01
C GLU A 21 4.30 19.33 -15.07
N ARG A 22 4.40 18.96 -16.37
CA ARG A 22 4.02 19.87 -17.49
C ARG A 22 2.57 20.29 -17.46
N ASN A 23 1.68 19.48 -16.89
CA ASN A 23 0.26 19.74 -16.84
C ASN A 23 -0.21 20.17 -15.44
N GLU A 24 0.70 20.36 -14.48
CA GLU A 24 0.43 20.76 -13.10
C GLU A 24 -0.59 19.81 -12.40
N ILE A 25 -0.52 18.50 -12.71
CA ILE A 25 -1.44 17.50 -12.18
C ILE A 25 -0.94 17.00 -10.83
N THR A 26 -1.70 17.26 -9.77
CA THR A 26 -1.43 16.65 -8.45
C THR A 26 -1.52 15.13 -8.52
N SER A 27 -0.51 14.46 -7.99
CA SER A 27 -0.34 13.03 -8.18
C SER A 27 -0.01 12.26 -6.91
N ARG A 28 -0.29 10.97 -6.96
CA ARG A 28 0.02 9.94 -5.97
C ARG A 28 0.93 8.89 -6.62
N ILE A 29 1.89 8.39 -5.86
CA ILE A 29 2.71 7.24 -6.25
C ILE A 29 2.23 6.02 -5.44
N HIS A 30 1.79 4.99 -6.16
CA HIS A 30 1.16 3.81 -5.57
C HIS A 30 2.19 2.74 -5.18
N GLY A 31 2.01 2.19 -4.00
CA GLY A 31 2.42 0.90 -3.48
C GLY A 31 3.84 0.41 -3.76
N PRO A 32 4.92 1.13 -3.41
CA PRO A 32 6.28 0.62 -3.61
C PRO A 32 6.57 -0.68 -2.87
N VAL A 33 5.98 -0.91 -1.69
CA VAL A 33 6.23 -2.11 -0.87
C VAL A 33 4.92 -2.85 -0.58
N GLY A 34 4.77 -4.05 -1.15
CA GLY A 34 3.57 -4.87 -0.98
C GLY A 34 3.64 -6.17 -1.79
N PRO A 35 2.51 -6.90 -1.92
CA PRO A 35 2.46 -8.17 -2.67
C PRO A 35 2.81 -8.03 -4.15
N GLN A 36 2.60 -6.86 -4.74
CA GLN A 36 2.91 -6.56 -6.14
C GLN A 36 4.41 -6.30 -6.37
N SER A 37 5.25 -7.15 -5.84
CA SER A 37 6.71 -7.04 -5.94
C SER A 37 7.28 -7.68 -7.20
N SER A 38 8.57 -7.42 -7.46
CA SER A 38 9.28 -7.94 -8.64
C SER A 38 9.39 -9.47 -8.61
N LYS A 39 9.59 -10.06 -9.79
CA LYS A 39 9.87 -11.51 -9.89
C LYS A 39 11.12 -11.93 -9.11
N TRP A 40 12.11 -11.03 -9.01
CA TRP A 40 13.31 -11.28 -8.22
C TRP A 40 12.97 -11.42 -6.74
N ALA A 41 12.20 -10.48 -6.18
CA ALA A 41 11.78 -10.51 -4.78
C ALA A 41 10.86 -11.71 -4.46
N LYS A 42 10.02 -12.12 -5.40
CA LYS A 42 9.11 -13.28 -5.26
C LYS A 42 9.78 -14.63 -5.46
N ASN A 43 11.08 -14.69 -5.63
CA ASN A 43 11.81 -15.96 -5.69
C ASN A 43 12.00 -16.51 -4.27
N ASP A 44 11.42 -17.65 -3.97
CA ASP A 44 11.39 -18.29 -2.65
C ASP A 44 12.80 -18.61 -2.08
N SER A 45 13.83 -18.60 -2.93
CA SER A 45 15.22 -18.78 -2.49
C SER A 45 15.87 -17.52 -1.91
N ARG A 46 15.18 -16.37 -1.92
CA ARG A 46 15.71 -15.12 -1.35
C ARG A 46 15.74 -15.18 0.16
N THR A 47 16.84 -14.72 0.73
CA THR A 47 16.97 -14.52 2.17
C THR A 47 16.31 -13.20 2.60
N GLY A 48 15.91 -13.11 3.87
CA GLY A 48 15.40 -11.86 4.42
C GLY A 48 16.40 -10.69 4.30
N GLN A 49 17.72 -10.99 4.40
CA GLN A 49 18.77 -9.98 4.25
C GLN A 49 18.85 -9.44 2.81
N GLU A 50 18.82 -10.29 1.79
CA GLU A 50 18.79 -9.88 0.38
C GLU A 50 17.56 -9.02 0.07
N LEU A 51 16.40 -9.39 0.62
CA LEU A 51 15.16 -8.64 0.47
C LEU A 51 15.23 -7.28 1.16
N LEU A 52 15.81 -7.20 2.36
CA LEU A 52 15.98 -5.94 3.09
C LEU A 52 16.91 -4.98 2.35
N GLU A 53 18.03 -5.47 1.83
CA GLU A 53 18.98 -4.68 1.04
C GLU A 53 18.33 -4.15 -0.23
N ASN A 54 17.62 -5.01 -0.97
CA ASN A 54 16.89 -4.61 -2.19
C ASN A 54 15.78 -3.58 -1.91
N MET A 55 15.00 -3.77 -0.85
CA MET A 55 13.97 -2.80 -0.45
C MET A 55 14.58 -1.47 -0.02
N THR A 56 15.69 -1.51 0.72
CA THR A 56 16.40 -0.31 1.17
C THR A 56 16.89 0.50 -0.03
N GLU A 57 17.55 -0.14 -0.99
CA GLU A 57 17.99 0.50 -2.23
C GLU A 57 16.80 1.13 -2.98
N TYR A 58 15.74 0.34 -3.19
CA TYR A 58 14.56 0.78 -3.93
C TYR A 58 13.85 1.97 -3.27
N MET A 59 13.53 1.85 -1.98
CA MET A 59 12.81 2.90 -1.26
C MET A 59 13.62 4.19 -1.15
N THR A 60 14.92 4.09 -0.91
CA THR A 60 15.81 5.26 -0.83
C THR A 60 15.82 6.03 -2.14
N GLU A 61 16.10 5.36 -3.25
CA GLU A 61 16.24 6.03 -4.55
C GLU A 61 14.89 6.53 -5.11
N LEU A 62 13.81 5.78 -4.91
CA LEU A 62 12.47 6.23 -5.28
C LEU A 62 12.08 7.47 -4.47
N SER A 63 12.25 7.43 -3.15
CA SER A 63 11.86 8.54 -2.26
C SER A 63 12.63 9.82 -2.56
N LYS A 64 13.94 9.74 -2.78
CA LYS A 64 14.75 10.87 -3.23
C LYS A 64 14.23 11.47 -4.53
N LYS A 65 13.97 10.59 -5.50
CA LYS A 65 13.47 11.04 -6.81
C LYS A 65 12.13 11.77 -6.73
N LEU A 66 11.24 11.33 -5.84
CA LEU A 66 9.90 11.92 -5.67
C LEU A 66 9.91 13.20 -4.83
N ASN A 67 10.89 13.35 -3.93
CA ASN A 67 10.96 14.48 -3.01
C ASN A 67 10.99 15.84 -3.69
N ASP A 68 11.62 15.92 -4.85
CA ASP A 68 11.85 17.17 -5.61
C ASP A 68 10.74 17.44 -6.65
N ILE A 69 9.77 16.54 -6.78
CA ILE A 69 8.65 16.66 -7.71
C ILE A 69 7.44 17.30 -7.03
N ASN A 70 7.29 18.59 -7.14
CA ASN A 70 6.29 19.38 -6.41
C ASN A 70 4.84 18.93 -6.59
N VAL A 71 4.50 18.31 -7.69
CA VAL A 71 3.13 17.81 -7.98
C VAL A 71 2.85 16.44 -7.38
N VAL A 72 3.87 15.69 -6.95
CA VAL A 72 3.68 14.45 -6.19
C VAL A 72 3.41 14.80 -4.73
N LYS A 73 2.19 14.54 -4.27
CA LYS A 73 1.74 14.91 -2.91
C LYS A 73 1.66 13.73 -1.96
N TRP A 74 1.43 12.52 -2.47
CA TRP A 74 1.25 11.32 -1.65
C TRP A 74 2.02 10.13 -2.22
N MET A 75 2.48 9.27 -1.32
CA MET A 75 3.04 7.95 -1.65
C MET A 75 2.39 6.90 -0.74
N ASP A 76 1.84 5.85 -1.34
CA ASP A 76 1.39 4.67 -0.62
C ASP A 76 2.63 3.85 -0.27
N VAL A 77 3.24 4.13 0.89
CA VAL A 77 4.54 3.55 1.32
C VAL A 77 4.48 2.03 1.36
N VAL A 78 3.41 1.51 1.96
CA VAL A 78 3.10 0.08 1.98
C VAL A 78 1.70 -0.15 1.43
N ASN A 79 1.51 -1.32 0.81
CA ASN A 79 0.24 -1.73 0.23
C ASN A 79 -0.10 -3.16 0.63
N GLU A 80 -1.37 -3.41 1.01
CA GLU A 80 -1.91 -4.76 1.26
C GLU A 80 -1.08 -5.58 2.26
N THR A 81 -0.76 -4.99 3.41
CA THR A 81 0.11 -5.61 4.42
C THR A 81 -0.64 -6.57 5.34
N ILE A 82 -1.96 -6.46 5.40
CA ILE A 82 -2.83 -7.19 6.34
C ILE A 82 -3.96 -7.85 5.55
N THR A 83 -4.26 -9.10 5.88
CA THR A 83 -5.37 -9.85 5.28
C THR A 83 -6.71 -9.38 5.82
N THR A 84 -7.81 -9.73 5.14
CA THR A 84 -9.18 -9.42 5.60
C THR A 84 -9.51 -10.03 6.98
N THR A 85 -8.74 -11.04 7.43
CA THR A 85 -8.87 -11.66 8.75
C THR A 85 -7.99 -11.01 9.83
N GLY A 86 -7.26 -9.94 9.51
CA GLY A 86 -6.39 -9.23 10.46
C GLY A 86 -5.03 -9.90 10.69
N GLN A 87 -4.61 -10.79 9.82
CA GLN A 87 -3.28 -11.41 9.86
C GLN A 87 -2.30 -10.65 8.95
N TRP A 88 -1.00 -10.77 9.23
CA TRP A 88 0.01 -10.23 8.32
C TRP A 88 -0.02 -10.97 6.98
N HIS A 89 -0.06 -10.23 5.90
CA HIS A 89 0.04 -10.78 4.55
C HIS A 89 1.47 -11.29 4.32
N GLY A 90 1.63 -12.58 4.04
CA GLY A 90 2.94 -13.22 3.94
C GLY A 90 2.91 -14.42 3.00
N GLU A 91 2.91 -15.61 3.57
CA GLU A 91 2.75 -16.85 2.82
C GLU A 91 1.35 -16.95 2.22
N ARG A 92 1.27 -17.56 1.03
CA ARG A 92 -0.03 -17.87 0.41
C ARG A 92 -0.68 -19.02 1.18
N GLU A 93 -1.95 -18.88 1.48
CA GLU A 93 -2.73 -19.91 2.15
C GLU A 93 -2.71 -21.23 1.33
N GLY A 94 -2.28 -22.32 1.97
CA GLY A 94 -2.18 -23.64 1.34
C GLY A 94 -1.01 -23.85 0.37
N ASP A 95 -0.04 -22.93 0.33
CA ASP A 95 1.15 -22.99 -0.53
C ASP A 95 2.37 -22.49 0.27
N ASP A 96 3.52 -23.05 0.07
CA ASP A 96 4.79 -22.64 0.70
C ASP A 96 5.37 -21.35 0.08
N LYS A 97 4.67 -20.74 -0.90
CA LYS A 97 5.15 -19.57 -1.62
C LYS A 97 4.72 -18.27 -0.97
N TRP A 98 5.63 -17.34 -0.93
CA TRP A 98 5.38 -16.02 -0.41
C TRP A 98 4.51 -15.20 -1.37
N GLU A 99 3.35 -14.79 -0.90
CA GLU A 99 2.51 -13.84 -1.63
C GLU A 99 3.03 -12.41 -1.41
N ASN A 100 3.37 -12.07 -0.15
CA ASN A 100 4.12 -10.87 0.17
C ASN A 100 5.55 -11.25 0.62
N PRO A 101 6.55 -11.19 -0.26
CA PRO A 101 7.90 -11.67 0.03
C PRO A 101 8.62 -10.86 1.10
N TRP A 102 8.25 -9.59 1.29
CA TRP A 102 8.90 -8.69 2.26
C TRP A 102 8.77 -9.18 3.70
N LYS A 103 7.74 -9.97 4.02
CA LYS A 103 7.59 -10.56 5.35
C LYS A 103 8.72 -11.52 5.72
N GLN A 104 9.44 -12.10 4.75
CA GLN A 104 10.64 -12.92 4.98
C GLN A 104 11.80 -12.14 5.63
N ILE A 105 11.78 -10.80 5.59
CA ILE A 105 12.74 -9.96 6.32
C ILE A 105 12.64 -10.22 7.83
N GLY A 106 11.47 -10.64 8.31
CA GLY A 106 11.23 -11.01 9.68
C GLY A 106 10.32 -10.04 10.42
N MET A 107 10.19 -10.32 11.73
CA MET A 107 9.38 -9.54 12.65
C MET A 107 10.29 -8.86 13.67
N ASN A 108 9.91 -7.68 14.14
CA ASN A 108 10.59 -7.05 15.27
C ASN A 108 10.12 -7.64 16.61
N GLU A 109 10.67 -7.16 17.72
CA GLU A 109 10.36 -7.64 19.07
C GLU A 109 8.90 -7.40 19.48
N ASP A 110 8.24 -6.40 18.89
CA ASP A 110 6.84 -6.04 19.13
C ASP A 110 5.88 -6.83 18.22
N GLY A 111 6.37 -7.75 17.39
CA GLY A 111 5.55 -8.56 16.47
C GLY A 111 5.01 -7.80 15.26
N VAL A 112 5.67 -6.72 14.86
CA VAL A 112 5.39 -5.96 13.63
C VAL A 112 6.42 -6.33 12.56
N PRO A 113 6.03 -6.56 11.28
CA PRO A 113 6.97 -6.85 10.23
C PRO A 113 8.00 -5.73 10.05
N ILE A 114 9.28 -6.10 10.05
CA ILE A 114 10.41 -5.17 9.94
C ILE A 114 10.29 -4.31 8.67
N TYR A 115 9.83 -4.90 7.56
CA TYR A 115 9.72 -4.19 6.30
C TYR A 115 8.77 -2.97 6.35
N ILE A 116 7.71 -3.02 7.17
CA ILE A 116 6.78 -1.90 7.33
C ILE A 116 7.49 -0.72 7.98
N CYS A 117 8.12 -0.95 9.13
CA CYS A 117 8.88 0.08 9.84
C CYS A 117 9.98 0.67 8.95
N LYS A 118 10.74 -0.20 8.29
CA LYS A 118 11.86 0.22 7.43
C LYS A 118 11.41 1.00 6.20
N ALA A 119 10.27 0.64 5.60
CA ALA A 119 9.71 1.38 4.47
C ALA A 119 9.30 2.82 4.88
N PHE A 120 8.64 2.99 6.02
CA PHE A 120 8.28 4.32 6.53
C PHE A 120 9.51 5.14 6.95
N GLU A 121 10.51 4.53 7.61
CA GLU A 121 11.79 5.16 7.94
C GLU A 121 12.45 5.75 6.69
N LEU A 122 12.68 4.91 5.67
CA LEU A 122 13.34 5.32 4.43
C LEU A 122 12.55 6.38 3.65
N ALA A 123 11.23 6.26 3.63
CA ALA A 123 10.37 7.24 3.00
C ALA A 123 10.42 8.58 3.75
N ASP A 124 10.36 8.56 5.07
CA ASP A 124 10.49 9.79 5.87
C ASP A 124 11.87 10.43 5.73
N GLU A 125 12.94 9.68 5.74
CA GLU A 125 14.29 10.22 5.55
C GLU A 125 14.48 10.92 4.21
N ASN A 126 13.90 10.39 3.13
CA ASN A 126 14.23 10.77 1.76
C ASN A 126 13.09 11.48 0.98
N ALA A 127 11.86 11.50 1.49
CA ALA A 127 10.70 12.12 0.83
C ALA A 127 9.94 13.07 1.80
N LYS A 128 10.62 14.13 2.27
CA LYS A 128 10.06 15.09 3.24
C LYS A 128 8.86 15.86 2.70
N ASN A 129 8.82 16.10 1.39
CA ASN A 129 7.79 16.88 0.71
C ASN A 129 6.57 16.04 0.27
N VAL A 130 6.61 14.71 0.48
CA VAL A 130 5.56 13.78 0.07
C VAL A 130 4.89 13.21 1.32
N LYS A 131 3.56 13.20 1.37
CA LYS A 131 2.81 12.59 2.46
C LYS A 131 2.83 11.06 2.35
N LEU A 132 3.01 10.40 3.49
CA LEU A 132 3.21 8.96 3.60
C LEU A 132 1.92 8.27 4.01
N ILE A 133 1.41 7.39 3.14
CA ILE A 133 0.12 6.73 3.31
C ILE A 133 0.31 5.24 3.54
N PHE A 134 -0.43 4.70 4.52
CA PHE A 134 -0.60 3.28 4.73
C PHE A 134 -1.82 2.82 3.92
N ASN A 135 -1.60 2.15 2.78
CA ASN A 135 -2.67 1.75 1.87
C ASN A 135 -3.11 0.29 2.10
N GLN A 136 -4.42 0.04 2.04
CA GLN A 136 -4.99 -1.26 2.37
C GLN A 136 -6.15 -1.62 1.43
N HIS A 137 -6.25 -2.90 1.11
CA HIS A 137 -7.32 -3.50 0.31
C HIS A 137 -8.56 -3.88 1.13
N GLY A 138 -9.44 -4.65 0.51
CA GLY A 138 -10.61 -5.24 1.16
C GLY A 138 -11.80 -4.29 1.26
N GLY A 139 -12.79 -4.74 2.01
CA GLY A 139 -13.97 -3.97 2.38
C GLY A 139 -13.83 -3.34 3.76
N MET A 140 -14.92 -3.39 4.54
CA MET A 140 -14.95 -2.85 5.90
C MET A 140 -14.83 -3.96 6.96
N GLU A 141 -13.92 -4.91 6.73
CA GLU A 141 -13.65 -6.00 7.67
C GLU A 141 -13.02 -5.47 8.95
N VAL A 142 -13.77 -5.56 10.05
CA VAL A 142 -13.40 -5.00 11.35
C VAL A 142 -12.06 -5.55 11.86
N ALA A 143 -11.78 -6.84 11.66
CA ALA A 143 -10.52 -7.47 12.09
C ALA A 143 -9.31 -6.86 11.36
N MET A 144 -9.43 -6.67 10.06
CA MET A 144 -8.39 -6.05 9.24
C MET A 144 -8.13 -4.60 9.67
N TRP A 145 -9.19 -3.78 9.75
CA TRP A 145 -9.03 -2.37 10.08
C TRP A 145 -8.60 -2.13 11.54
N ASN A 146 -8.95 -3.01 12.46
CA ASN A 146 -8.39 -2.96 13.81
C ASN A 146 -6.88 -3.20 13.78
N LYS A 147 -6.41 -4.19 13.01
CA LYS A 147 -4.98 -4.44 12.86
C LYS A 147 -4.25 -3.30 12.15
N VAL A 148 -4.88 -2.66 11.15
CA VAL A 148 -4.35 -1.44 10.51
C VAL A 148 -4.20 -0.31 11.54
N LYS A 149 -5.25 -0.03 12.31
CA LYS A 149 -5.24 1.01 13.35
C LYS A 149 -4.13 0.76 14.40
N GLU A 150 -4.04 -0.46 14.92
CA GLU A 150 -2.98 -0.86 15.86
C GLU A 150 -1.59 -0.62 15.27
N THR A 151 -1.39 -1.01 14.01
CA THR A 151 -0.10 -0.87 13.34
C THR A 151 0.27 0.60 13.13
N VAL A 152 -0.69 1.42 12.70
CA VAL A 152 -0.44 2.84 12.48
C VAL A 152 -0.16 3.57 13.79
N LEU A 153 -0.92 3.27 14.86
CA LEU A 153 -0.64 3.83 16.19
C LEU A 153 0.75 3.43 16.69
N TYR A 154 1.12 2.15 16.49
CA TYR A 154 2.46 1.66 16.80
C TYR A 154 3.55 2.46 16.05
N LEU A 155 3.38 2.67 14.74
CA LEU A 155 4.34 3.45 13.95
C LEU A 155 4.47 4.87 14.49
N LEU A 156 3.36 5.55 14.76
CA LEU A 156 3.35 6.91 15.33
C LEU A 156 4.01 6.96 16.71
N GLU A 157 3.73 6.00 17.59
CA GLU A 157 4.33 5.90 18.94
C GLU A 157 5.85 5.70 18.87
N LYS A 158 6.33 4.92 17.90
CA LYS A 158 7.77 4.71 17.67
C LYS A 158 8.44 5.87 16.94
N GLY A 159 7.70 6.93 16.59
CA GLY A 159 8.23 8.15 15.95
C GLY A 159 8.35 8.07 14.43
N TYR A 160 7.76 7.07 13.79
CA TYR A 160 7.68 7.02 12.33
C TYR A 160 6.60 8.00 11.83
N ARG A 161 6.87 8.68 10.72
CA ARG A 161 5.89 9.54 10.08
C ARG A 161 4.90 8.72 9.27
N VAL A 162 3.63 8.85 9.62
CA VAL A 162 2.48 8.36 8.84
C VAL A 162 1.53 9.54 8.71
N ASP A 163 1.21 9.95 7.50
CA ASP A 163 0.38 11.12 7.24
C ASP A 163 -1.09 10.74 6.95
N GLY A 164 -1.36 9.49 6.63
CA GLY A 164 -2.73 9.07 6.36
C GLY A 164 -2.94 7.57 6.12
N LEU A 165 -4.23 7.22 6.02
CA LEU A 165 -4.72 5.91 5.60
C LEU A 165 -5.24 5.97 4.18
N GLY A 166 -4.98 4.91 3.42
CA GLY A 166 -5.59 4.65 2.13
C GLY A 166 -6.48 3.40 2.19
N TRP A 167 -7.68 3.52 1.66
CA TRP A 167 -8.55 2.40 1.35
C TRP A 167 -8.70 2.29 -0.17
N GLN A 168 -8.41 1.14 -0.74
CA GLN A 168 -8.48 0.97 -2.20
C GLN A 168 -9.88 1.23 -2.77
N GLY A 169 -10.91 0.73 -2.10
CA GLY A 169 -12.28 0.96 -2.53
C GLY A 169 -12.72 0.11 -3.72
N HIS A 170 -12.11 -1.06 -3.93
CA HIS A 170 -12.58 -2.04 -4.92
C HIS A 170 -13.90 -2.64 -4.48
N LEU A 171 -14.98 -2.19 -5.10
CA LEU A 171 -16.33 -2.60 -4.76
C LEU A 171 -16.88 -3.60 -5.79
N LYS A 172 -17.69 -4.54 -5.32
CA LYS A 172 -18.36 -5.53 -6.16
C LYS A 172 -19.83 -5.63 -5.77
N ASP A 173 -20.63 -6.05 -6.73
CA ASP A 173 -22.02 -6.48 -6.51
C ASP A 173 -22.08 -7.85 -5.82
N ASP A 174 -21.32 -7.99 -4.72
CA ASP A 174 -21.35 -9.15 -3.86
C ASP A 174 -21.36 -8.74 -2.38
N LYS A 175 -21.80 -9.66 -1.52
CA LYS A 175 -21.95 -9.39 -0.09
C LYS A 175 -20.64 -9.09 0.66
N LYS A 176 -19.48 -9.37 0.04
CA LYS A 176 -18.18 -9.21 0.70
C LYS A 176 -17.58 -7.83 0.50
N LEU A 177 -17.79 -7.25 -0.70
CA LEU A 177 -17.20 -5.97 -1.08
C LEU A 177 -18.27 -4.90 -1.41
N SER A 178 -19.52 -5.13 -1.02
CA SER A 178 -20.57 -4.12 -1.12
C SER A 178 -20.51 -3.16 0.07
N LEU A 179 -20.81 -1.90 -0.19
CA LEU A 179 -21.03 -0.91 0.87
C LEU A 179 -22.50 -0.98 1.34
N ASP A 180 -22.82 -2.00 2.13
CA ASP A 180 -24.09 -2.04 2.84
C ASP A 180 -24.14 -0.98 3.97
N LYS A 181 -25.28 -0.86 4.63
CA LYS A 181 -25.45 0.13 5.69
C LYS A 181 -24.42 0.01 6.81
N ASN A 182 -24.08 -1.22 7.24
CA ASN A 182 -23.13 -1.46 8.32
C ASN A 182 -21.71 -1.09 7.88
N SER A 183 -21.35 -1.42 6.64
CA SER A 183 -20.06 -1.04 6.04
C SER A 183 -19.90 0.47 5.91
N LEU A 184 -20.97 1.19 5.52
CA LEU A 184 -20.96 2.65 5.47
C LEU A 184 -20.85 3.30 6.86
N GLU A 185 -21.54 2.76 7.86
CA GLU A 185 -21.42 3.22 9.25
C GLU A 185 -20.00 2.99 9.77
N TYR A 186 -19.40 1.83 9.50
CA TYR A 186 -18.03 1.54 9.91
C TYR A 186 -17.00 2.40 9.16
N LEU A 187 -17.18 2.63 7.86
CA LEU A 187 -16.34 3.55 7.07
C LEU A 187 -16.34 4.96 7.69
N SER A 188 -17.52 5.47 8.08
CA SER A 188 -17.61 6.77 8.76
C SER A 188 -16.80 6.78 10.06
N VAL A 189 -16.93 5.74 10.89
CA VAL A 189 -16.18 5.60 12.14
C VAL A 189 -14.67 5.52 11.86
N LEU A 190 -14.25 4.85 10.79
CA LEU A 190 -12.84 4.74 10.41
C LEU A 190 -12.26 6.07 9.94
N ILE A 191 -13.02 6.85 9.17
CA ILE A 191 -12.65 8.21 8.74
C ILE A 191 -12.50 9.13 9.96
N ASP A 192 -13.48 9.11 10.87
CA ASP A 192 -13.44 9.91 12.09
C ASP A 192 -12.23 9.52 12.97
N TRP A 193 -11.95 8.22 13.08
CA TRP A 193 -10.78 7.73 13.80
C TRP A 193 -9.47 8.26 13.18
N ALA A 194 -9.34 8.23 11.86
CA ALA A 194 -8.15 8.75 11.18
C ALA A 194 -7.96 10.24 11.51
N HIS A 195 -8.99 11.05 11.33
CA HIS A 195 -8.93 12.49 11.62
C HIS A 195 -8.65 12.80 13.09
N GLN A 196 -9.21 12.05 14.04
CA GLN A 196 -8.93 12.19 15.48
C GLN A 196 -7.47 11.90 15.83
N ASN A 197 -6.78 11.09 15.01
CA ASN A 197 -5.35 10.79 15.17
C ASN A 197 -4.46 11.68 14.28
N GLY A 198 -5.01 12.75 13.68
CA GLY A 198 -4.26 13.68 12.83
C GLY A 198 -3.87 13.13 11.46
N LEU A 199 -4.56 12.07 10.99
CA LEU A 199 -4.29 11.40 9.75
C LEU A 199 -5.29 11.82 8.66
N GLU A 200 -4.83 11.90 7.41
CA GLU A 200 -5.72 11.95 6.25
C GLU A 200 -6.36 10.59 6.00
N PHE A 201 -7.55 10.58 5.39
CA PHE A 201 -8.18 9.36 4.90
C PHE A 201 -8.43 9.49 3.39
N HIS A 202 -7.96 8.50 2.61
CA HIS A 202 -8.05 8.50 1.16
C HIS A 202 -8.81 7.27 0.64
N VAL A 203 -9.65 7.46 -0.36
CA VAL A 203 -10.09 6.39 -1.25
C VAL A 203 -9.15 6.39 -2.45
N THR A 204 -8.35 5.33 -2.61
CA THR A 204 -7.16 5.37 -3.46
C THR A 204 -7.34 4.76 -4.86
N GLU A 205 -8.27 3.80 -5.03
CA GLU A 205 -8.35 2.96 -6.23
C GLU A 205 -9.80 2.61 -6.60
N ILE A 206 -10.76 3.45 -6.22
CA ILE A 206 -12.19 3.12 -6.31
C ILE A 206 -12.62 2.60 -7.69
N ASP A 207 -13.22 1.45 -7.70
CA ASP A 207 -13.97 0.89 -8.83
C ASP A 207 -15.21 0.13 -8.36
N TYR A 208 -16.11 -0.20 -9.29
CA TYR A 208 -17.29 -0.99 -9.00
C TYR A 208 -17.50 -2.04 -10.10
N VAL A 209 -17.40 -3.31 -9.73
CA VAL A 209 -17.60 -4.44 -10.64
C VAL A 209 -19.04 -4.94 -10.53
N ILE A 210 -19.79 -4.84 -11.63
CA ILE A 210 -21.12 -5.40 -11.76
C ILE A 210 -21.01 -6.82 -12.34
N ASN A 211 -21.55 -7.80 -11.63
CA ASN A 211 -21.60 -9.20 -12.07
C ASN A 211 -22.88 -9.49 -12.91
N GLU A 212 -23.36 -8.53 -13.67
CA GLU A 212 -24.44 -8.78 -14.62
C GLU A 212 -23.85 -9.35 -15.91
N ASP A 213 -24.40 -10.48 -16.36
CA ASP A 213 -24.19 -10.90 -17.75
C ASP A 213 -24.61 -9.72 -18.65
N PRO A 214 -23.82 -9.37 -19.67
CA PRO A 214 -24.23 -8.32 -20.60
C PRO A 214 -25.61 -8.67 -21.13
N PRO A 215 -26.56 -7.72 -21.19
CA PRO A 215 -27.90 -8.00 -21.65
C PRO A 215 -27.79 -8.73 -22.99
N THR A 216 -28.31 -9.94 -23.05
CA THR A 216 -28.41 -10.68 -24.31
C THR A 216 -29.14 -9.75 -25.26
N THR A 217 -28.43 -9.18 -26.22
CA THR A 217 -29.03 -8.41 -27.28
C THR A 217 -29.96 -9.37 -28.03
N ASN A 218 -31.22 -9.39 -27.61
CA ASN A 218 -32.26 -9.95 -28.44
C ASN A 218 -32.27 -9.11 -29.71
N SER A 219 -31.76 -9.71 -30.77
CA SER A 219 -31.86 -9.23 -32.14
C SER A 219 -33.30 -8.77 -32.42
N PHE A 220 -33.43 -7.50 -32.72
CA PHE A 220 -34.59 -7.01 -33.47
C PHE A 220 -34.49 -7.44 -34.93
#